data_6d623e502875744320fa84c015eb5bcc
#
_entry.id   6d623e502875744320fa84c015eb5bcc
#
_cell.length_a   1.000
_cell.length_b   1.000
_cell.length_c   1.000
_cell.angle_alpha   90.00
_cell.angle_beta   90.00
_cell.angle_gamma   90.00
#
_symmetry.space_group_name_H-M   'P 1'
#
loop_
_entity.id
_entity.type
_entity.pdbx_description
1 polymer ?
#
loop_
_entity_poly.entity_id
_entity_poly.type
_entity_poly.pdbx_seq_one_letter_code
_entity_poly.pdbx_strand_id
1 'polypeptide(L)'
;MVTSAAPPLIILAHSEIHFSGKQEGNREKIRKQVQKRKTVPEPLPMPEVRAVFPLTLLSLSAIIRSWICREGFDSAASETDNIFFVHVPAGFASGRHMRSESPGNKGRRREERYIMKNVVVGQSGGPTAVINSSIAGVYAGAKAAGAEHVYGMIHGIEGFLQDKLVDLDKYLADPMGIELLKRTPSAFLGSCRFKMPKIEGHEDVYENVFKIMEEHDIDTLFYAGGNDSMDTVKMLSDYAKEHGKKELFMGVPKTIDNDLPVTDHCPGYGSAAKYIATTMKEVIRDNESFGAAKPTIVIAEIMGRDAGWLTAAAALAKGDDCSGVDGIYLPERVFDVDKFLDKVEHLSKTKRSVVIAVSEGLKLADGRYACELGDASDKVDAFGHKQLSGTASALCKLVADRTGCKTRAIEFSTMQRAATHVASLTDIDEAFTAGKMAAEAAAQGETGEMVIFKRVNTEAEPYRIEFSKFDIHQIANGVKNVPQEWINEDGDDLTEDYVKYARPLIQGELLPFWVDGTPRHLVMEELKEF
;
A
#
# COMPACT_ATOMS: atom_id res chain seq x y z
N MET A 1 -10.35 12.59 -50.67
CA MET A 1 -11.76 12.32 -50.45
C MET A 1 -12.00 12.43 -48.93
N VAL A 2 -12.78 13.40 -48.58
CA VAL A 2 -13.07 13.77 -47.20
C VAL A 2 -14.22 12.92 -46.70
N THR A 3 -14.09 12.27 -45.55
CA THR A 3 -15.25 11.76 -44.81
C THR A 3 -15.22 12.29 -43.37
N SER A 4 -16.24 13.05 -43.09
CA SER A 4 -16.58 13.72 -41.85
C SER A 4 -16.94 12.70 -40.76
N ALA A 5 -16.37 12.86 -39.56
CA ALA A 5 -16.81 12.17 -38.36
C ALA A 5 -17.75 13.11 -37.57
N ALA A 6 -18.93 12.63 -37.24
CA ALA A 6 -19.91 13.31 -36.42
C ALA A 6 -19.55 13.22 -34.91
N PRO A 7 -19.93 14.23 -34.08
CA PRO A 7 -19.66 14.20 -32.65
C PRO A 7 -20.63 13.31 -31.87
N PRO A 8 -20.28 12.82 -30.67
CA PRO A 8 -21.11 11.91 -29.88
C PRO A 8 -22.36 12.62 -29.31
N LEU A 9 -23.47 11.92 -29.40
CA LEU A 9 -24.78 12.31 -28.90
C LEU A 9 -24.80 12.17 -27.36
N ILE A 10 -25.03 13.28 -26.68
CA ILE A 10 -25.30 13.25 -25.22
C ILE A 10 -26.79 13.03 -25.04
N ILE A 11 -27.18 11.87 -24.53
CA ILE A 11 -28.57 11.56 -24.13
C ILE A 11 -28.75 12.08 -22.70
N LEU A 12 -29.52 13.17 -22.55
CA LEU A 12 -30.03 13.62 -21.27
C LEU A 12 -31.34 12.86 -20.97
N ALA A 13 -31.34 12.03 -19.96
CA ALA A 13 -32.56 11.43 -19.44
C ALA A 13 -33.38 12.47 -18.68
N HIS A 14 -34.63 12.71 -19.12
CA HIS A 14 -35.59 13.52 -18.39
C HIS A 14 -36.23 12.66 -17.27
N SER A 15 -35.98 13.04 -16.03
CA SER A 15 -36.83 12.65 -14.91
C SER A 15 -37.77 13.79 -14.59
N GLU A 16 -39.06 13.56 -14.77
CA GLU A 16 -40.12 14.48 -14.37
C GLU A 16 -40.25 14.49 -12.84
N ILE A 17 -39.92 15.63 -12.24
CA ILE A 17 -40.24 15.88 -10.83
C ILE A 17 -41.47 16.81 -10.79
N HIS A 18 -42.59 16.29 -10.30
CA HIS A 18 -43.78 17.08 -10.00
C HIS A 18 -43.52 17.99 -8.79
N PHE A 19 -43.55 19.29 -9.01
CA PHE A 19 -43.67 20.31 -7.93
C PHE A 19 -45.00 21.03 -8.08
N SER A 20 -45.79 20.99 -7.03
CA SER A 20 -47.03 21.76 -6.88
C SER A 20 -46.77 23.19 -6.40
N GLY A 21 -47.27 24.16 -7.11
CA GLY A 21 -47.80 25.39 -6.59
C GLY A 21 -46.86 26.57 -6.27
N LYS A 22 -47.04 27.64 -7.02
CA LYS A 22 -46.67 29.06 -6.74
C LYS A 22 -45.23 29.49 -6.98
N GLN A 23 -44.95 29.96 -8.19
CA GLN A 23 -44.15 31.18 -8.46
C GLN A 23 -44.02 31.45 -9.96
N GLU A 24 -45.01 32.09 -10.56
CA GLU A 24 -44.99 32.51 -11.98
C GLU A 24 -44.18 33.80 -12.25
N GLY A 25 -43.71 34.50 -11.24
CA GLY A 25 -43.06 35.82 -11.38
C GLY A 25 -41.58 35.84 -11.82
N ASN A 26 -40.89 34.71 -11.81
CA ASN A 26 -39.42 34.72 -12.00
C ASN A 26 -38.92 34.13 -13.34
N ARG A 27 -39.80 33.58 -14.16
CA ARG A 27 -39.42 32.96 -15.44
C ARG A 27 -39.07 33.97 -16.56
N GLU A 28 -39.64 35.15 -16.53
CA GLU A 28 -39.41 36.14 -17.57
C GLU A 28 -38.08 36.91 -17.43
N LYS A 29 -37.54 37.04 -16.20
CA LYS A 29 -36.24 37.66 -15.95
C LYS A 29 -35.08 36.77 -16.39
N ILE A 30 -35.22 35.44 -16.25
CA ILE A 30 -34.16 34.47 -16.61
C ILE A 30 -34.07 34.31 -18.14
N ARG A 31 -35.20 34.35 -18.87
CA ARG A 31 -35.20 34.25 -20.33
C ARG A 31 -34.53 35.45 -21.01
N LYS A 32 -34.61 36.66 -20.43
CA LYS A 32 -33.97 37.86 -20.98
C LYS A 32 -32.47 37.96 -20.71
N GLN A 33 -31.94 37.19 -19.75
CA GLN A 33 -30.48 37.13 -19.49
C GLN A 33 -29.74 36.10 -20.36
N VAL A 34 -30.40 35.04 -20.82
CA VAL A 34 -29.80 34.01 -21.67
C VAL A 34 -29.65 34.45 -23.13
N GLN A 35 -30.45 35.39 -23.61
CA GLN A 35 -30.39 35.86 -25.00
C GLN A 35 -29.29 36.90 -25.30
N LYS A 36 -28.54 37.40 -24.30
CA LYS A 36 -27.49 38.43 -24.49
C LYS A 36 -26.06 37.94 -24.53
N ARG A 37 -25.80 36.61 -24.56
CA ARG A 37 -24.44 36.09 -24.72
C ARG A 37 -24.36 35.10 -25.88
N LYS A 38 -24.29 35.61 -27.09
CA LYS A 38 -23.82 34.89 -28.29
C LYS A 38 -22.74 35.71 -28.96
N THR A 39 -21.50 35.55 -28.53
CA THR A 39 -20.30 35.73 -29.34
C THR A 39 -19.28 34.76 -28.81
N VAL A 40 -19.01 33.73 -29.59
CA VAL A 40 -17.98 32.72 -29.34
C VAL A 40 -16.69 33.23 -29.99
N PRO A 41 -15.55 33.33 -29.29
CA PRO A 41 -14.26 33.56 -29.93
C PRO A 41 -13.72 32.26 -30.53
N GLU A 42 -12.99 32.37 -31.63
CA GLU A 42 -12.32 31.26 -32.34
C GLU A 42 -11.30 30.49 -31.47
N PRO A 43 -11.13 29.19 -31.67
CA PRO A 43 -10.17 28.40 -30.90
C PRO A 43 -8.74 28.61 -31.41
N LEU A 44 -7.83 28.82 -30.46
CA LEU A 44 -6.37 28.80 -30.68
C LEU A 44 -5.87 27.40 -30.99
N PRO A 45 -4.81 27.24 -31.80
CA PRO A 45 -4.28 25.92 -32.16
C PRO A 45 -3.58 25.23 -30.96
N MET A 46 -3.96 23.99 -30.69
CA MET A 46 -3.35 23.11 -29.68
C MET A 46 -2.04 22.50 -30.20
N PRO A 47 -1.01 22.37 -29.34
CA PRO A 47 0.19 21.62 -29.70
C PRO A 47 -0.08 20.10 -29.66
N GLU A 48 0.52 19.37 -30.63
CA GLU A 48 0.47 17.91 -30.69
C GLU A 48 1.12 17.27 -29.45
N VAL A 49 0.33 16.62 -28.62
CA VAL A 49 0.82 15.73 -27.58
C VAL A 49 0.77 14.29 -28.11
N ARG A 50 1.93 13.74 -28.40
CA ARG A 50 2.07 12.29 -28.67
C ARG A 50 2.03 11.55 -27.33
N ALA A 51 0.87 11.00 -26.97
CA ALA A 51 0.76 10.05 -25.88
C ALA A 51 0.99 8.64 -26.43
N VAL A 52 2.06 7.99 -25.98
CA VAL A 52 2.32 6.57 -26.18
C VAL A 52 1.85 5.82 -24.93
N PHE A 53 0.69 5.17 -25.00
CA PHE A 53 0.26 4.19 -23.98
C PHE A 53 0.04 2.84 -24.67
N PRO A 54 0.71 1.79 -24.25
CA PRO A 54 0.32 0.43 -24.62
C PRO A 54 -0.69 -0.11 -23.60
N LEU A 55 -1.98 0.00 -23.91
CA LEU A 55 -3.02 -0.76 -23.22
C LEU A 55 -3.06 -2.17 -23.80
N THR A 56 -2.82 -3.18 -22.98
CA THR A 56 -2.97 -4.58 -23.34
C THR A 56 -4.45 -4.93 -23.53
N LEU A 57 -4.81 -5.29 -24.75
CA LEU A 57 -6.17 -5.63 -25.23
C LEU A 57 -6.83 -6.85 -24.56
N LEU A 58 -6.19 -7.49 -23.59
CA LEU A 58 -6.71 -8.69 -22.91
C LEU A 58 -7.71 -8.40 -21.77
N SER A 59 -7.75 -7.20 -21.24
CA SER A 59 -8.64 -6.84 -20.13
C SER A 59 -10.06 -6.40 -20.57
N LEU A 60 -10.21 -5.88 -21.77
CA LEU A 60 -11.53 -5.45 -22.26
C LEU A 60 -12.46 -6.61 -22.69
N SER A 61 -11.92 -7.71 -23.17
CA SER A 61 -12.73 -8.85 -23.62
C SER A 61 -13.39 -9.62 -22.46
N ALA A 62 -12.76 -9.62 -21.28
CA ALA A 62 -13.30 -10.27 -20.08
C ALA A 62 -14.48 -9.48 -19.48
N ILE A 63 -14.38 -8.16 -19.48
CA ILE A 63 -15.41 -7.27 -18.93
C ILE A 63 -16.68 -7.30 -19.81
N ILE A 64 -16.54 -7.31 -21.13
CA ILE A 64 -17.67 -7.34 -22.07
C ILE A 64 -18.40 -8.69 -22.01
N ARG A 65 -17.72 -9.81 -21.83
CA ARG A 65 -18.37 -11.13 -21.69
C ARG A 65 -19.15 -11.27 -20.38
N SER A 66 -18.69 -10.68 -19.29
CA SER A 66 -19.39 -10.69 -18.00
C SER A 66 -20.67 -9.85 -18.01
N TRP A 67 -20.71 -8.78 -18.80
CA TRP A 67 -21.89 -7.91 -18.90
C TRP A 67 -23.03 -8.52 -19.71
N ILE A 68 -22.72 -9.24 -20.79
CA ILE A 68 -23.70 -9.89 -21.67
C ILE A 68 -24.41 -11.08 -21.00
N CYS A 69 -23.77 -11.76 -20.05
CA CYS A 69 -24.37 -12.90 -19.32
C CYS A 69 -25.33 -12.51 -18.18
N ARG A 70 -25.42 -11.24 -17.79
CA ARG A 70 -26.27 -10.81 -16.66
C ARG A 70 -27.63 -10.24 -17.05
N GLU A 71 -27.81 -9.82 -18.28
CA GLU A 71 -29.13 -9.43 -18.78
C GLU A 71 -29.67 -10.54 -19.68
N GLY A 72 -30.50 -11.41 -19.08
CA GLY A 72 -31.14 -12.51 -19.76
C GLY A 72 -31.97 -12.03 -20.94
N PHE A 73 -31.42 -12.13 -22.12
CA PHE A 73 -32.16 -12.14 -23.37
C PHE A 73 -32.15 -13.56 -23.93
N ASP A 74 -33.24 -14.27 -23.66
CA ASP A 74 -33.56 -15.50 -24.35
C ASP A 74 -34.14 -15.21 -25.76
N SER A 75 -33.56 -15.95 -26.71
CA SER A 75 -34.10 -16.34 -27.99
C SER A 75 -34.54 -15.27 -29.01
N ALA A 76 -33.70 -15.11 -30.03
CA ALA A 76 -34.14 -15.24 -31.42
C ALA A 76 -32.89 -15.50 -32.30
N ALA A 77 -32.78 -16.72 -32.77
CA ALA A 77 -31.86 -17.12 -33.81
C ALA A 77 -32.32 -16.59 -35.16
N SER A 78 -31.47 -15.97 -35.92
CA SER A 78 -31.16 -16.20 -37.32
C SER A 78 -30.53 -14.96 -37.98
N GLU A 79 -29.46 -15.25 -38.71
CA GLU A 79 -28.89 -14.45 -39.80
C GLU A 79 -28.29 -13.07 -39.45
N THR A 80 -27.00 -13.04 -39.22
CA THR A 80 -26.06 -12.35 -40.13
C THR A 80 -24.62 -12.52 -39.61
N ASP A 81 -23.88 -13.36 -40.33
CA ASP A 81 -22.40 -13.39 -40.27
C ASP A 81 -21.84 -12.05 -40.79
N ASN A 82 -21.24 -11.30 -39.90
CA ASN A 82 -20.22 -10.30 -40.24
C ASN A 82 -19.23 -10.14 -39.07
N ILE A 83 -18.33 -11.10 -39.01
CA ILE A 83 -17.18 -11.04 -38.11
C ILE A 83 -16.16 -10.08 -38.71
N PHE A 84 -15.90 -8.97 -38.04
CA PHE A 84 -14.77 -8.11 -38.35
C PHE A 84 -13.46 -8.83 -38.04
N PHE A 85 -12.80 -9.36 -39.07
CA PHE A 85 -11.40 -9.77 -38.97
C PHE A 85 -10.52 -8.53 -38.99
N VAL A 86 -9.85 -8.23 -37.87
CA VAL A 86 -8.74 -7.30 -37.86
C VAL A 86 -7.52 -8.04 -38.40
N HIS A 87 -7.10 -7.68 -39.62
CA HIS A 87 -5.92 -8.22 -40.29
C HIS A 87 -4.66 -7.66 -39.61
N VAL A 88 -3.88 -8.50 -38.92
CA VAL A 88 -2.53 -8.19 -38.46
C VAL A 88 -1.55 -8.61 -39.52
N PRO A 89 -0.71 -7.72 -40.11
CA PRO A 89 0.26 -8.11 -41.08
C PRO A 89 1.34 -8.99 -40.47
N ALA A 90 1.49 -10.19 -40.96
CA ALA A 90 2.64 -11.06 -40.70
C ALA A 90 3.85 -10.54 -41.47
N GLY A 91 4.84 -10.04 -40.78
CA GLY A 91 6.10 -9.64 -41.40
C GLY A 91 7.23 -9.64 -40.37
N PHE A 92 8.00 -10.67 -40.42
CA PHE A 92 9.44 -10.84 -40.20
C PHE A 92 9.75 -12.21 -39.59
N ALA A 93 9.91 -13.18 -40.48
CA ALA A 93 10.65 -14.39 -40.17
C ALA A 93 11.42 -14.80 -41.44
N SER A 94 12.65 -14.34 -41.59
CA SER A 94 13.65 -14.97 -42.46
C SER A 94 14.99 -14.92 -41.74
N GLY A 95 15.34 -16.00 -41.07
CA GLY A 95 16.65 -16.25 -40.46
C GLY A 95 17.07 -17.68 -40.74
N ARG A 96 18.07 -17.83 -41.56
CA ARG A 96 18.64 -19.06 -42.16
C ARG A 96 18.95 -20.12 -41.10
N HIS A 97 18.61 -21.37 -41.44
CA HIS A 97 19.17 -22.58 -40.83
C HIS A 97 20.70 -22.62 -40.99
N MET A 98 21.40 -22.51 -39.87
CA MET A 98 22.74 -23.11 -39.71
C MET A 98 22.58 -24.30 -38.76
N ARG A 99 22.76 -25.49 -39.27
CA ARG A 99 22.97 -26.69 -38.45
C ARG A 99 24.34 -26.56 -37.78
N SER A 100 24.36 -26.47 -36.46
CA SER A 100 25.54 -26.80 -35.68
C SER A 100 25.19 -28.00 -34.79
N GLU A 101 25.97 -29.05 -34.97
CA GLU A 101 25.92 -30.26 -34.17
C GLU A 101 26.19 -29.94 -32.70
N SER A 102 25.30 -30.33 -31.82
CA SER A 102 25.44 -30.18 -30.36
C SER A 102 26.14 -31.40 -29.78
N PRO A 103 27.15 -31.22 -28.93
CA PRO A 103 27.69 -32.29 -28.12
C PRO A 103 26.83 -32.49 -26.89
N GLY A 104 26.41 -33.74 -26.67
CA GLY A 104 26.20 -34.36 -25.36
C GLY A 104 25.09 -33.79 -24.49
N ASN A 105 23.94 -34.42 -24.58
CA ASN A 105 22.86 -34.39 -23.59
C ASN A 105 23.36 -34.96 -22.25
N LYS A 106 23.98 -34.12 -21.41
CA LYS A 106 24.11 -34.41 -19.97
C LYS A 106 22.80 -34.06 -19.30
N GLY A 107 22.11 -35.08 -18.79
CA GLY A 107 20.80 -35.07 -18.21
C GLY A 107 20.52 -33.80 -17.36
N ARG A 108 19.63 -32.95 -17.83
CA ARG A 108 18.86 -32.08 -16.94
C ARG A 108 18.09 -33.02 -16.02
N ARG A 109 18.49 -33.11 -14.76
CA ARG A 109 17.59 -33.59 -13.71
C ARG A 109 16.32 -32.76 -13.87
N ARG A 110 15.17 -33.40 -14.11
CA ARG A 110 13.86 -32.80 -13.85
C ARG A 110 13.92 -32.48 -12.37
N GLU A 111 13.99 -31.21 -12.01
CA GLU A 111 13.68 -30.77 -10.67
C GLU A 111 12.25 -31.27 -10.43
N GLU A 112 12.10 -32.25 -9.54
CA GLU A 112 10.80 -32.70 -9.09
C GLU A 112 10.18 -31.49 -8.38
N ARG A 113 9.20 -30.84 -9.02
CA ARG A 113 8.44 -29.77 -8.39
C ARG A 113 7.73 -30.36 -7.19
N TYR A 114 7.97 -29.77 -6.04
CA TYR A 114 7.21 -30.07 -4.83
C TYR A 114 5.73 -29.71 -5.11
N ILE A 115 4.85 -30.69 -4.98
CA ILE A 115 3.41 -30.46 -5.13
C ILE A 115 2.91 -30.07 -3.73
N MET A 116 2.53 -28.82 -3.56
CA MET A 116 1.91 -28.34 -2.35
C MET A 116 0.59 -29.07 -2.12
N LYS A 117 0.34 -29.53 -0.89
CA LYS A 117 -0.95 -30.09 -0.49
C LYS A 117 -1.88 -28.99 -0.03
N ASN A 118 -1.92 -28.73 1.27
CA ASN A 118 -2.61 -27.59 1.85
C ASN A 118 -1.60 -26.61 2.40
N VAL A 119 -1.94 -25.35 2.35
CA VAL A 119 -1.08 -24.29 2.88
C VAL A 119 -1.86 -23.41 3.83
N VAL A 120 -1.16 -22.73 4.73
CA VAL A 120 -1.76 -21.74 5.62
C VAL A 120 -1.04 -20.39 5.51
N VAL A 121 -1.80 -19.31 5.55
CA VAL A 121 -1.25 -17.96 5.56
C VAL A 121 -1.80 -17.14 6.72
N GLY A 122 -0.92 -16.42 7.42
CA GLY A 122 -1.28 -15.54 8.53
C GLY A 122 -0.83 -14.11 8.33
N GLN A 123 -1.47 -13.19 9.07
CA GLN A 123 -1.17 -11.76 9.10
C GLN A 123 -0.78 -11.36 10.53
N SER A 124 0.22 -10.51 10.69
CA SER A 124 0.75 -10.13 11.99
C SER A 124 1.16 -8.68 12.08
N GLY A 125 1.09 -8.13 13.29
CA GLY A 125 1.50 -6.76 13.62
C GLY A 125 0.52 -5.69 13.14
N GLY A 126 0.97 -4.45 13.00
CA GLY A 126 0.16 -3.34 12.50
C GLY A 126 -0.35 -3.60 11.08
N PRO A 127 -1.66 -3.44 10.80
CA PRO A 127 -2.19 -3.64 9.46
C PRO A 127 -1.73 -2.52 8.51
N THR A 128 -1.89 -2.77 7.18
CA THR A 128 -1.58 -1.80 6.13
C THR A 128 -2.71 -1.73 5.10
N ALA A 129 -2.64 -0.76 4.21
CA ALA A 129 -3.57 -0.67 3.08
C ALA A 129 -3.42 -1.83 2.07
N VAL A 130 -2.29 -2.55 2.08
CA VAL A 130 -1.95 -3.56 1.05
C VAL A 130 -1.64 -4.95 1.60
N ILE A 131 -1.67 -5.16 2.92
CA ILE A 131 -1.39 -6.48 3.51
C ILE A 131 -2.30 -7.57 2.94
N ASN A 132 -3.54 -7.23 2.61
CA ASN A 132 -4.49 -8.14 1.99
C ASN A 132 -4.13 -8.46 0.53
N SER A 133 -3.45 -7.57 -0.17
CA SER A 133 -2.90 -7.84 -1.50
C SER A 133 -1.81 -8.92 -1.43
N SER A 134 -0.96 -8.88 -0.40
CA SER A 134 0.02 -9.95 -0.15
C SER A 134 -0.67 -11.31 0.07
N ILE A 135 -1.75 -11.36 0.88
CA ILE A 135 -2.52 -12.59 1.09
C ILE A 135 -3.15 -13.09 -0.21
N ALA A 136 -3.73 -12.20 -1.00
CA ALA A 136 -4.28 -12.53 -2.32
C ALA A 136 -3.20 -13.10 -3.25
N GLY A 137 -1.97 -12.59 -3.17
CA GLY A 137 -0.81 -13.10 -3.88
C GLY A 137 -0.41 -14.51 -3.44
N VAL A 138 -0.32 -14.77 -2.13
CA VAL A 138 -0.06 -16.11 -1.59
C VAL A 138 -1.13 -17.09 -2.05
N TYR A 139 -2.41 -16.73 -1.92
CA TYR A 139 -3.52 -17.55 -2.40
C TYR A 139 -3.37 -17.91 -3.88
N ALA A 140 -3.18 -16.91 -4.73
CA ALA A 140 -3.06 -17.13 -6.17
C ALA A 140 -1.82 -17.99 -6.54
N GLY A 141 -0.69 -17.77 -5.85
CA GLY A 141 0.55 -18.53 -6.06
C GLY A 141 0.42 -19.98 -5.59
N ALA A 142 -0.16 -20.22 -4.41
CA ALA A 142 -0.38 -21.55 -3.86
C ALA A 142 -1.35 -22.38 -4.72
N LYS A 143 -2.47 -21.79 -5.16
CA LYS A 143 -3.41 -22.47 -6.10
C LYS A 143 -2.74 -22.79 -7.43
N ALA A 144 -1.88 -21.92 -7.95
CA ALA A 144 -1.11 -22.16 -9.16
C ALA A 144 -0.04 -23.26 -8.98
N ALA A 145 0.47 -23.45 -7.76
CA ALA A 145 1.40 -24.51 -7.39
C ALA A 145 0.70 -25.85 -7.09
N GLY A 146 -0.63 -25.89 -7.11
CA GLY A 146 -1.43 -27.12 -6.96
C GLY A 146 -2.01 -27.33 -5.57
N ALA A 147 -1.95 -26.34 -4.66
CA ALA A 147 -2.55 -26.44 -3.33
C ALA A 147 -4.06 -26.76 -3.43
N GLU A 148 -4.49 -27.82 -2.71
CA GLU A 148 -5.89 -28.21 -2.65
C GLU A 148 -6.69 -27.19 -1.84
N HIS A 149 -6.21 -26.86 -0.63
CA HIS A 149 -6.78 -25.82 0.22
C HIS A 149 -5.75 -24.76 0.60
N VAL A 150 -6.20 -23.52 0.72
CA VAL A 150 -5.43 -22.40 1.25
C VAL A 150 -6.15 -21.87 2.47
N TYR A 151 -5.63 -22.19 3.64
CA TYR A 151 -6.18 -21.75 4.92
C TYR A 151 -5.66 -20.36 5.31
N GLY A 152 -6.52 -19.57 5.95
CA GLY A 152 -6.16 -18.32 6.62
C GLY A 152 -6.14 -18.51 8.14
N MET A 153 -5.11 -18.00 8.81
CA MET A 153 -5.04 -17.96 10.28
C MET A 153 -5.91 -16.80 10.78
N ILE A 154 -6.97 -17.07 11.52
CA ILE A 154 -7.76 -16.02 12.17
C ILE A 154 -6.96 -15.49 13.37
N HIS A 155 -6.63 -14.18 13.35
CA HIS A 155 -5.74 -13.52 14.32
C HIS A 155 -4.30 -14.09 14.36
N GLY A 156 -3.74 -14.41 13.19
CA GLY A 156 -2.34 -14.81 13.02
C GLY A 156 -1.96 -16.03 13.83
N ILE A 157 -0.69 -16.10 14.26
CA ILE A 157 -0.17 -17.28 14.97
C ILE A 157 -0.88 -17.53 16.32
N GLU A 158 -1.37 -16.50 16.99
CA GLU A 158 -2.11 -16.62 18.24
C GLU A 158 -3.42 -17.40 18.06
N GLY A 159 -4.15 -17.10 16.98
CA GLY A 159 -5.35 -17.86 16.63
C GLY A 159 -5.03 -19.23 16.05
N PHE A 160 -3.93 -19.35 15.30
CA PHE A 160 -3.45 -20.65 14.79
C PHE A 160 -3.18 -21.63 15.92
N LEU A 161 -2.52 -21.21 17.00
CA LEU A 161 -2.29 -22.03 18.19
C LEU A 161 -3.58 -22.50 18.88
N GLN A 162 -4.72 -21.89 18.56
CA GLN A 162 -6.07 -22.26 19.03
C GLN A 162 -6.88 -22.99 17.95
N ASP A 163 -6.23 -23.43 16.86
CA ASP A 163 -6.86 -24.10 15.72
C ASP A 163 -7.95 -23.25 15.02
N LYS A 164 -7.77 -21.92 15.00
CA LYS A 164 -8.70 -20.99 14.38
C LYS A 164 -8.30 -20.73 12.93
N LEU A 165 -8.86 -21.52 12.03
CA LEU A 165 -8.61 -21.50 10.59
C LEU A 165 -9.87 -21.20 9.78
N VAL A 166 -9.69 -20.64 8.61
CA VAL A 166 -10.73 -20.45 7.60
C VAL A 166 -10.21 -20.88 6.23
N ASP A 167 -11.01 -21.63 5.48
CA ASP A 167 -10.67 -21.93 4.09
C ASP A 167 -10.94 -20.70 3.22
N LEU A 168 -9.87 -20.17 2.62
CA LEU A 168 -9.93 -18.96 1.79
C LEU A 168 -10.64 -19.17 0.45
N ASP A 169 -10.82 -20.41 -0.01
CA ASP A 169 -11.63 -20.70 -1.20
C ASP A 169 -13.08 -20.18 -1.03
N LYS A 170 -13.59 -20.13 0.19
CA LYS A 170 -14.90 -19.54 0.50
C LYS A 170 -15.03 -18.08 0.02
N TYR A 171 -13.94 -17.33 0.01
CA TYR A 171 -13.91 -15.90 -0.29
C TYR A 171 -13.21 -15.56 -1.61
N LEU A 172 -12.22 -16.37 -2.02
CA LEU A 172 -11.27 -16.02 -3.09
C LEU A 172 -11.33 -16.93 -4.30
N ALA A 173 -12.16 -17.98 -4.31
CA ALA A 173 -12.36 -18.83 -5.49
C ALA A 173 -12.93 -18.05 -6.69
N ASP A 174 -13.72 -17.00 -6.44
CA ASP A 174 -14.16 -16.05 -7.46
C ASP A 174 -13.05 -14.97 -7.64
N PRO A 175 -12.56 -14.72 -8.87
CA PRO A 175 -11.62 -13.64 -9.14
C PRO A 175 -12.06 -12.27 -8.62
N MET A 176 -13.35 -11.98 -8.51
CA MET A 176 -13.87 -10.76 -7.92
C MET A 176 -13.56 -10.66 -6.43
N GLY A 177 -13.55 -11.79 -5.71
CA GLY A 177 -13.12 -11.86 -4.31
C GLY A 177 -11.67 -11.40 -4.13
N ILE A 178 -10.77 -11.88 -5.00
CA ILE A 178 -9.36 -11.45 -5.03
C ILE A 178 -9.25 -9.94 -5.27
N GLU A 179 -9.97 -9.42 -6.27
CA GLU A 179 -9.95 -7.99 -6.59
C GLU A 179 -10.56 -7.12 -5.49
N LEU A 180 -11.56 -7.62 -4.78
CA LEU A 180 -12.14 -6.92 -3.62
C LEU A 180 -11.19 -6.97 -2.41
N LEU A 181 -10.52 -8.11 -2.18
CA LEU A 181 -9.54 -8.25 -1.11
C LEU A 181 -8.37 -7.28 -1.28
N LYS A 182 -7.83 -7.13 -2.49
CA LYS A 182 -6.74 -6.16 -2.80
C LYS A 182 -7.10 -4.70 -2.45
N ARG A 183 -8.38 -4.36 -2.37
CA ARG A 183 -8.91 -3.03 -2.07
C ARG A 183 -9.43 -2.89 -0.64
N THR A 184 -9.41 -3.98 0.11
CA THR A 184 -9.89 -4.01 1.49
C THR A 184 -8.78 -3.57 2.43
N PRO A 185 -9.00 -2.54 3.27
CA PRO A 185 -7.99 -2.08 4.22
C PRO A 185 -7.80 -3.05 5.39
N SER A 186 -6.75 -2.82 6.14
CA SER A 186 -6.46 -3.55 7.37
C SER A 186 -6.13 -5.03 7.13
N ALA A 187 -6.18 -5.87 8.15
CA ALA A 187 -5.91 -7.30 8.06
C ALA A 187 -7.23 -8.07 7.93
N PHE A 188 -7.51 -8.63 6.75
CA PHE A 188 -8.73 -9.38 6.48
C PHE A 188 -8.88 -10.61 7.38
N LEU A 189 -7.78 -11.26 7.69
CA LEU A 189 -7.72 -12.42 8.60
C LEU A 189 -7.69 -12.03 10.09
N GLY A 190 -7.74 -10.74 10.41
CA GLY A 190 -7.35 -10.26 11.72
C GLY A 190 -5.83 -10.27 11.88
N SER A 191 -5.35 -9.71 12.97
CA SER A 191 -3.93 -9.63 13.27
C SER A 191 -3.69 -9.90 14.76
N CYS A 192 -2.46 -10.29 15.12
CA CYS A 192 -2.07 -10.44 16.51
C CYS A 192 -0.77 -9.69 16.79
N ARG A 193 -0.48 -9.52 18.07
CA ARG A 193 0.80 -9.06 18.61
C ARG A 193 1.38 -10.12 19.55
N PHE A 194 1.40 -11.37 19.07
CA PHE A 194 1.95 -12.49 19.79
C PHE A 194 3.42 -12.67 19.42
N LYS A 195 4.28 -12.76 20.40
CA LYS A 195 5.70 -13.06 20.23
C LYS A 195 5.91 -14.53 20.59
N MET A 196 6.41 -15.32 19.64
CA MET A 196 6.77 -16.71 19.91
C MET A 196 7.78 -16.76 21.06
N PRO A 197 7.57 -17.61 22.09
CA PRO A 197 8.56 -17.80 23.13
C PRO A 197 9.80 -18.50 22.55
N LYS A 198 10.94 -18.38 23.22
CA LYS A 198 12.12 -19.17 22.86
C LYS A 198 11.82 -20.66 23.02
N ILE A 199 12.49 -21.50 22.22
CA ILE A 199 12.23 -22.94 22.17
C ILE A 199 12.47 -23.57 23.54
N GLU A 200 13.57 -23.21 24.23
CA GLU A 200 13.95 -23.79 25.50
C GLU A 200 12.89 -23.58 26.58
N GLY A 201 12.24 -24.66 26.97
CA GLY A 201 11.18 -24.69 27.99
C GLY A 201 9.78 -24.34 27.47
N HIS A 202 9.62 -24.23 26.17
CA HIS A 202 8.34 -23.95 25.48
C HIS A 202 8.17 -24.83 24.22
N GLU A 203 8.78 -26.02 24.21
CA GLU A 203 8.72 -26.99 23.11
C GLU A 203 7.27 -27.37 22.78
N ASP A 204 6.41 -27.38 23.77
CA ASP A 204 4.98 -27.68 23.65
C ASP A 204 4.24 -26.69 22.71
N VAL A 205 4.64 -25.42 22.68
CA VAL A 205 4.08 -24.42 21.77
C VAL A 205 4.42 -24.75 20.31
N TYR A 206 5.66 -25.15 20.08
CA TYR A 206 6.13 -25.55 18.75
C TYR A 206 5.48 -26.87 18.30
N GLU A 207 5.46 -27.88 19.18
CA GLU A 207 4.79 -29.17 18.91
C GLU A 207 3.32 -28.95 18.54
N ASN A 208 2.61 -28.01 19.20
CA ASN A 208 1.23 -27.68 18.88
C ASN A 208 1.08 -27.09 17.47
N VAL A 209 2.03 -26.25 17.01
CA VAL A 209 2.04 -25.73 15.62
C VAL A 209 2.09 -26.90 14.63
N PHE A 210 3.03 -27.83 14.79
CA PHE A 210 3.19 -28.97 13.88
C PHE A 210 2.03 -29.97 13.97
N LYS A 211 1.45 -30.15 15.15
CA LYS A 211 0.26 -30.95 15.34
C LYS A 211 -0.93 -30.41 14.54
N ILE A 212 -1.20 -29.10 14.62
CA ILE A 212 -2.27 -28.46 13.85
C ILE A 212 -1.99 -28.58 12.35
N MET A 213 -0.73 -28.37 11.91
CA MET A 213 -0.35 -28.58 10.51
C MET A 213 -0.63 -30.01 10.05
N GLU A 214 -0.31 -31.02 10.86
CA GLU A 214 -0.58 -32.43 10.55
C GLU A 214 -2.10 -32.72 10.50
N GLU A 215 -2.88 -32.21 11.47
CA GLU A 215 -4.34 -32.39 11.54
C GLU A 215 -5.08 -31.85 10.31
N HIS A 216 -4.56 -30.77 9.69
CA HIS A 216 -5.11 -30.15 8.49
C HIS A 216 -4.36 -30.49 7.20
N ASP A 217 -3.43 -31.45 7.24
CA ASP A 217 -2.55 -31.83 6.10
C ASP A 217 -1.83 -30.62 5.46
N ILE A 218 -1.43 -29.66 6.30
CA ILE A 218 -0.73 -28.43 5.89
C ILE A 218 0.77 -28.71 5.80
N ASP A 219 1.36 -28.48 4.65
CA ASP A 219 2.80 -28.64 4.43
C ASP A 219 3.59 -27.33 4.37
N THR A 220 2.90 -26.19 4.25
CA THR A 220 3.57 -24.90 4.10
C THR A 220 2.84 -23.79 4.86
N LEU A 221 3.61 -23.00 5.62
CA LEU A 221 3.14 -21.85 6.37
C LEU A 221 3.75 -20.56 5.80
N PHE A 222 2.90 -19.62 5.41
CA PHE A 222 3.26 -18.26 5.01
C PHE A 222 2.88 -17.28 6.11
N TYR A 223 3.80 -16.36 6.45
CA TYR A 223 3.52 -15.38 7.48
C TYR A 223 3.82 -13.96 6.99
N ALA A 224 2.78 -13.13 6.87
CA ALA A 224 2.90 -11.76 6.40
C ALA A 224 3.06 -10.81 7.59
N GLY A 225 4.21 -10.12 7.67
CA GLY A 225 4.47 -9.22 8.77
C GLY A 225 5.80 -8.51 8.75
N GLY A 226 6.09 -7.80 9.84
CA GLY A 226 7.33 -7.08 10.09
C GLY A 226 8.37 -7.93 10.83
N ASN A 227 9.31 -7.28 11.54
CA ASN A 227 10.44 -7.91 12.21
C ASN A 227 10.05 -9.07 13.15
N ASP A 228 9.08 -8.87 14.06
CA ASP A 228 8.63 -9.93 14.98
C ASP A 228 8.00 -11.13 14.24
N SER A 229 7.37 -10.89 13.10
CA SER A 229 6.80 -11.95 12.28
C SER A 229 7.89 -12.75 11.58
N MET A 230 8.96 -12.09 11.14
CA MET A 230 10.12 -12.74 10.55
C MET A 230 10.88 -13.56 11.62
N ASP A 231 10.93 -13.10 12.86
CA ASP A 231 11.46 -13.87 13.98
C ASP A 231 10.62 -15.14 14.23
N THR A 232 9.29 -15.06 14.13
CA THR A 232 8.41 -16.24 14.20
C THR A 232 8.72 -17.25 13.09
N VAL A 233 8.84 -16.81 11.83
CA VAL A 233 9.18 -17.68 10.69
C VAL A 233 10.55 -18.34 10.90
N LYS A 234 11.54 -17.57 11.36
CA LYS A 234 12.87 -18.05 11.68
C LYS A 234 12.81 -19.18 12.73
N MET A 235 12.16 -18.92 13.87
CA MET A 235 12.07 -19.90 14.97
C MET A 235 11.38 -21.20 14.53
N LEU A 236 10.30 -21.12 13.75
CA LEU A 236 9.58 -22.28 13.26
C LEU A 236 10.40 -23.07 12.23
N SER A 237 11.10 -22.39 11.32
CA SER A 237 11.97 -23.06 10.34
C SER A 237 13.19 -23.71 11.00
N ASP A 238 13.77 -23.08 12.03
CA ASP A 238 14.88 -23.65 12.82
C ASP A 238 14.41 -24.91 13.56
N TYR A 239 13.26 -24.83 14.25
CA TYR A 239 12.68 -25.99 14.92
C TYR A 239 12.40 -27.16 13.96
N ALA A 240 11.80 -26.86 12.79
CA ALA A 240 11.55 -27.87 11.77
C ALA A 240 12.85 -28.58 11.35
N LYS A 241 13.89 -27.83 11.07
CA LYS A 241 15.19 -28.33 10.66
C LYS A 241 15.85 -29.22 11.74
N GLU A 242 15.84 -28.76 13.00
CA GLU A 242 16.44 -29.47 14.14
C GLU A 242 15.70 -30.75 14.45
N HIS A 243 14.38 -30.81 14.25
CA HIS A 243 13.55 -31.99 14.55
C HIS A 243 13.22 -32.84 13.31
N GLY A 244 13.87 -32.56 12.16
CA GLY A 244 13.68 -33.33 10.92
C GLY A 244 12.27 -33.28 10.34
N LYS A 245 11.55 -32.22 10.63
CA LYS A 245 10.23 -31.94 10.06
C LYS A 245 10.36 -31.55 8.59
N LYS A 246 9.27 -31.66 7.81
CA LYS A 246 9.27 -31.44 6.35
C LYS A 246 8.48 -30.18 5.94
N GLU A 247 7.77 -29.60 6.88
CA GLU A 247 6.94 -28.43 6.69
C GLU A 247 7.81 -27.22 6.35
N LEU A 248 7.32 -26.38 5.44
CA LEU A 248 8.02 -25.22 4.92
C LEU A 248 7.47 -23.93 5.54
N PHE A 249 8.33 -22.97 5.78
CA PHE A 249 8.02 -21.69 6.42
C PHE A 249 8.59 -20.55 5.59
N MET A 250 7.72 -19.61 5.13
CA MET A 250 8.13 -18.49 4.29
C MET A 250 7.63 -17.17 4.86
N GLY A 251 8.51 -16.17 4.90
CA GLY A 251 8.17 -14.79 5.24
C GLY A 251 7.66 -14.01 4.03
N VAL A 252 6.59 -13.25 4.25
CA VAL A 252 6.08 -12.27 3.29
C VAL A 252 6.27 -10.88 3.91
N PRO A 253 7.08 -9.98 3.30
CA PRO A 253 7.38 -8.69 3.90
C PRO A 253 6.13 -7.82 4.00
N LYS A 254 5.98 -7.13 5.12
CA LYS A 254 4.94 -6.14 5.34
C LYS A 254 5.32 -5.22 6.50
N THR A 255 5.38 -3.92 6.25
CA THR A 255 5.31 -2.85 7.25
C THR A 255 5.17 -1.50 6.56
N ILE A 256 4.40 -0.57 7.14
CA ILE A 256 4.39 0.83 6.67
C ILE A 256 5.67 1.56 7.08
N ASP A 257 6.37 1.07 8.10
CA ASP A 257 7.54 1.74 8.68
C ASP A 257 8.77 1.65 7.77
N ASN A 258 8.72 0.80 6.74
CA ASN A 258 9.80 0.60 5.75
C ASN A 258 11.15 0.22 6.38
N ASP A 259 11.12 -0.43 7.51
CA ASP A 259 12.24 -0.65 8.42
C ASP A 259 12.90 -2.04 8.31
N LEU A 260 12.37 -2.95 7.47
CA LEU A 260 13.00 -4.25 7.23
C LEU A 260 14.32 -4.09 6.48
N PRO A 261 15.42 -4.69 6.98
CA PRO A 261 16.71 -4.64 6.30
C PRO A 261 16.71 -5.49 5.02
N VAL A 262 17.73 -5.32 4.19
CA VAL A 262 18.03 -6.11 2.97
C VAL A 262 17.05 -5.87 1.81
N THR A 263 15.82 -5.47 2.06
CA THR A 263 14.85 -5.12 1.00
C THR A 263 14.92 -3.63 0.66
N ASP A 264 14.72 -3.26 -0.61
CA ASP A 264 14.66 -1.86 -1.05
C ASP A 264 13.57 -1.11 -0.28
N HIS A 265 12.35 -1.65 -0.26
CA HIS A 265 11.23 -1.12 0.50
C HIS A 265 10.28 -2.25 0.92
N CYS A 266 9.28 -1.90 1.74
CA CYS A 266 8.32 -2.84 2.29
C CYS A 266 6.90 -2.56 1.77
N PRO A 267 6.10 -3.59 1.42
CA PRO A 267 4.69 -3.43 1.13
C PRO A 267 3.94 -2.77 2.28
N GLY A 268 3.18 -1.74 1.95
CA GLY A 268 2.47 -0.88 2.89
C GLY A 268 3.04 0.53 2.97
N TYR A 269 4.36 0.67 2.82
CA TYR A 269 5.03 1.97 2.87
C TYR A 269 4.60 2.88 1.71
N GLY A 270 4.58 2.40 0.47
CA GLY A 270 4.21 3.21 -0.69
C GLY A 270 2.82 3.82 -0.59
N SER A 271 1.84 3.06 -0.13
CA SER A 271 0.47 3.54 0.08
C SER A 271 0.35 4.53 1.23
N ALA A 272 1.04 4.27 2.35
CA ALA A 272 1.07 5.18 3.49
C ALA A 272 1.78 6.50 3.12
N ALA A 273 2.89 6.44 2.39
CA ALA A 273 3.61 7.61 1.88
C ALA A 273 2.75 8.44 0.93
N LYS A 274 1.97 7.79 0.04
CA LYS A 274 1.02 8.47 -0.85
C LYS A 274 -0.07 9.20 -0.07
N TYR A 275 -0.64 8.54 0.95
CA TYR A 275 -1.63 9.17 1.83
C TYR A 275 -1.04 10.41 2.52
N ILE A 276 0.17 10.28 3.10
CA ILE A 276 0.85 11.39 3.79
C ILE A 276 1.10 12.55 2.83
N ALA A 277 1.69 12.29 1.66
CA ALA A 277 1.99 13.31 0.67
C ALA A 277 0.72 14.04 0.20
N THR A 278 -0.36 13.30 -0.07
CA THR A 278 -1.65 13.86 -0.51
C THR A 278 -2.28 14.71 0.59
N THR A 279 -2.39 14.16 1.80
CA THR A 279 -3.01 14.84 2.93
C THR A 279 -2.22 16.08 3.35
N MET A 280 -0.87 16.02 3.36
CA MET A 280 -0.04 17.18 3.66
C MET A 280 -0.24 18.30 2.62
N LYS A 281 -0.38 17.95 1.34
CA LYS A 281 -0.65 18.91 0.27
C LYS A 281 -2.00 19.62 0.46
N GLU A 282 -3.03 18.87 0.87
CA GLU A 282 -4.36 19.40 1.16
C GLU A 282 -4.36 20.28 2.42
N VAL A 283 -3.66 19.86 3.47
CA VAL A 283 -3.49 20.62 4.73
C VAL A 283 -2.76 21.94 4.46
N ILE A 284 -1.71 21.93 3.64
CA ILE A 284 -1.00 23.16 3.24
C ILE A 284 -1.98 24.11 2.54
N ARG A 285 -2.76 23.59 1.58
CA ARG A 285 -3.73 24.40 0.82
C ARG A 285 -4.83 24.98 1.72
N ASP A 286 -5.35 24.18 2.68
CA ASP A 286 -6.33 24.67 3.67
C ASP A 286 -5.71 25.79 4.52
N ASN A 287 -4.51 25.58 5.06
CA ASN A 287 -3.85 26.56 5.92
C ASN A 287 -3.51 27.87 5.18
N GLU A 288 -3.10 27.79 3.92
CA GLU A 288 -2.85 28.95 3.05
C GLU A 288 -4.11 29.77 2.75
N SER A 289 -5.29 29.18 2.85
CA SER A 289 -6.57 29.84 2.56
C SER A 289 -6.96 30.91 3.61
N PHE A 290 -6.33 30.89 4.77
CA PHE A 290 -6.64 31.84 5.85
C PHE A 290 -5.89 33.17 5.69
N GLY A 291 -6.63 34.26 5.64
CA GLY A 291 -6.15 35.64 5.60
C GLY A 291 -6.06 36.28 6.97
N ALA A 292 -5.22 35.78 7.88
CA ALA A 292 -5.09 36.33 9.25
C ALA A 292 -3.91 37.31 9.38
N ALA A 293 -3.94 38.19 10.38
CA ALA A 293 -2.83 39.11 10.69
C ALA A 293 -1.58 38.37 11.20
N LYS A 294 -1.77 37.23 11.87
CA LYS A 294 -0.71 36.27 12.24
C LYS A 294 -0.97 34.94 11.57
N PRO A 295 0.09 34.15 11.22
CA PRO A 295 -0.08 32.83 10.63
C PRO A 295 -0.78 31.87 11.59
N THR A 296 -1.43 30.85 10.99
CA THR A 296 -1.74 29.61 11.71
C THR A 296 -0.59 28.63 11.48
N ILE A 297 -0.08 28.04 12.55
CA ILE A 297 1.01 27.06 12.51
C ILE A 297 0.40 25.68 12.70
N VAL A 298 0.55 24.81 11.73
CA VAL A 298 0.10 23.42 11.76
C VAL A 298 1.30 22.52 12.02
N ILE A 299 1.18 21.60 12.98
CA ILE A 299 2.16 20.55 13.23
C ILE A 299 1.46 19.22 13.02
N ALA A 300 1.91 18.45 12.03
CA ALA A 300 1.37 17.14 11.71
C ALA A 300 2.26 16.05 12.30
N GLU A 301 1.70 15.21 13.17
CA GLU A 301 2.35 14.04 13.75
C GLU A 301 2.11 12.82 12.88
N ILE A 302 3.20 12.16 12.51
CA ILE A 302 3.23 11.03 11.61
C ILE A 302 3.86 9.84 12.34
N MET A 303 3.38 8.63 12.10
CA MET A 303 3.94 7.40 12.67
C MET A 303 5.40 7.23 12.27
N GLY A 304 6.18 6.59 13.14
CA GLY A 304 7.61 6.31 12.94
C GLY A 304 8.36 6.41 14.26
N ARG A 305 8.36 5.33 15.05
CA ARG A 305 9.01 5.31 16.37
C ARG A 305 10.52 5.41 16.27
N ASP A 306 11.12 4.51 15.48
CA ASP A 306 12.56 4.33 15.39
C ASP A 306 13.12 4.66 14.00
N ALA A 307 12.25 4.72 12.97
CA ALA A 307 12.60 5.06 11.60
C ALA A 307 11.63 6.10 11.03
N GLY A 308 12.13 7.15 10.42
CA GLY A 308 11.38 8.32 9.96
C GLY A 308 10.85 8.24 8.53
N TRP A 309 10.83 7.09 7.90
CA TRP A 309 10.43 6.91 6.50
C TRP A 309 9.05 7.51 6.17
N LEU A 310 8.07 7.32 7.05
CA LEU A 310 6.73 7.88 6.86
C LEU A 310 6.72 9.39 7.00
N THR A 311 7.40 9.92 8.02
CA THR A 311 7.48 11.38 8.22
C THR A 311 8.21 12.05 7.05
N ALA A 312 9.27 11.41 6.54
CA ALA A 312 9.98 11.85 5.35
C ALA A 312 9.06 11.97 4.11
N ALA A 313 7.99 11.16 4.03
CA ALA A 313 7.04 11.23 2.91
C ALA A 313 6.32 12.58 2.79
N ALA A 314 6.32 13.41 3.82
CA ALA A 314 5.83 14.79 3.75
C ALA A 314 6.59 15.63 2.71
N ALA A 315 7.86 15.30 2.41
CA ALA A 315 8.65 15.96 1.35
C ALA A 315 8.03 15.76 -0.04
N LEU A 316 7.29 14.67 -0.26
CA LEU A 316 6.63 14.37 -1.54
C LEU A 316 5.43 15.29 -1.85
N ALA A 317 4.96 16.07 -0.87
CA ALA A 317 3.90 17.06 -1.08
C ALA A 317 4.36 18.23 -1.97
N LYS A 318 5.68 18.49 -2.02
CA LYS A 318 6.28 19.55 -2.83
C LYS A 318 6.13 19.26 -4.32
N GLY A 319 5.72 20.27 -5.09
CA GLY A 319 5.55 20.21 -6.53
C GLY A 319 5.30 21.61 -7.11
N ASP A 320 4.98 21.68 -8.40
CA ASP A 320 4.78 22.95 -9.12
C ASP A 320 3.65 23.81 -8.52
N ASP A 321 2.67 23.17 -7.91
CA ASP A 321 1.46 23.77 -7.32
C ASP A 321 1.47 23.82 -5.79
N CYS A 322 2.55 23.37 -5.13
CA CYS A 322 2.68 23.34 -3.68
C CYS A 322 4.12 23.54 -3.25
N SER A 323 4.36 24.48 -2.34
CA SER A 323 5.71 24.78 -1.82
C SER A 323 6.27 23.67 -0.93
N GLY A 324 5.44 22.72 -0.49
CA GLY A 324 5.78 21.70 0.49
C GLY A 324 5.66 22.19 1.92
N VAL A 325 6.07 21.35 2.86
CA VAL A 325 6.12 21.66 4.30
C VAL A 325 7.32 22.56 4.63
N ASP A 326 7.25 23.25 5.76
CA ASP A 326 8.29 24.19 6.23
C ASP A 326 9.36 23.53 7.11
N GLY A 327 9.16 22.29 7.49
CA GLY A 327 10.11 21.48 8.23
C GLY A 327 9.66 20.04 8.34
N ILE A 328 10.63 19.12 8.34
CA ILE A 328 10.44 17.67 8.52
C ILE A 328 11.44 17.19 9.54
N TYR A 329 10.96 16.68 10.66
CA TYR A 329 11.80 16.25 11.77
C TYR A 329 11.66 14.73 11.99
N LEU A 330 12.79 14.02 11.86
CA LEU A 330 12.87 12.57 11.87
C LEU A 330 13.52 12.04 13.16
N PRO A 331 13.19 10.82 13.61
CA PRO A 331 13.78 10.20 14.80
C PRO A 331 15.27 9.87 14.65
N GLU A 332 15.79 9.84 13.42
CA GLU A 332 17.22 9.62 13.11
C GLU A 332 18.13 10.76 13.55
N ARG A 333 17.57 11.90 13.91
CA ARG A 333 18.30 13.06 14.45
C ARG A 333 17.82 13.40 15.84
N VAL A 334 18.75 13.79 16.72
CA VAL A 334 18.39 14.36 18.03
C VAL A 334 17.60 15.65 17.80
N PHE A 335 16.44 15.72 18.42
CA PHE A 335 15.55 16.87 18.29
C PHE A 335 15.94 17.98 19.27
N ASP A 336 16.32 19.13 18.72
CA ASP A 336 16.64 20.34 19.47
C ASP A 336 15.41 21.26 19.53
N VAL A 337 14.81 21.36 20.70
CA VAL A 337 13.58 22.14 20.92
C VAL A 337 13.81 23.63 20.72
N ASP A 338 14.95 24.18 21.16
CA ASP A 338 15.23 25.60 21.05
C ASP A 338 15.46 26.00 19.58
N LYS A 339 16.27 25.21 18.84
CA LYS A 339 16.47 25.38 17.39
C LYS A 339 15.15 25.31 16.62
N PHE A 340 14.29 24.36 16.97
CA PHE A 340 12.94 24.23 16.39
C PHE A 340 12.10 25.48 16.65
N LEU A 341 12.02 25.94 17.89
CA LEU A 341 11.25 27.13 18.28
C LEU A 341 11.75 28.40 17.59
N ASP A 342 13.07 28.58 17.48
CA ASP A 342 13.68 29.73 16.79
C ASP A 342 13.34 29.72 15.29
N LYS A 343 13.40 28.56 14.61
CA LYS A 343 12.97 28.39 13.21
C LYS A 343 11.48 28.73 13.04
N VAL A 344 10.62 28.21 13.90
CA VAL A 344 9.17 28.46 13.81
C VAL A 344 8.83 29.91 14.11
N GLU A 345 9.49 30.54 15.07
CA GLU A 345 9.34 31.97 15.34
C GLU A 345 9.77 32.82 14.14
N HIS A 346 10.88 32.49 13.47
CA HIS A 346 11.30 33.17 12.24
C HIS A 346 10.26 33.00 11.12
N LEU A 347 9.79 31.78 10.88
CA LEU A 347 8.77 31.49 9.87
C LEU A 347 7.48 32.24 10.15
N SER A 348 7.07 32.37 11.42
CA SER A 348 5.85 33.07 11.81
C SER A 348 5.87 34.57 11.50
N LYS A 349 7.07 35.17 11.33
CA LYS A 349 7.26 36.58 10.96
C LYS A 349 7.34 36.79 9.45
N THR A 350 7.66 35.73 8.69
CA THR A 350 7.96 35.82 7.25
C THR A 350 6.92 35.16 6.37
N LYS A 351 6.15 34.18 6.90
CA LYS A 351 5.12 33.43 6.17
C LYS A 351 3.73 33.64 6.75
N ARG A 352 2.70 33.48 5.92
CA ARG A 352 1.28 33.51 6.35
C ARG A 352 0.74 32.15 6.76
N SER A 353 1.37 31.09 6.28
CA SER A 353 1.05 29.70 6.57
C SER A 353 2.34 28.99 6.92
N VAL A 354 2.35 28.23 8.01
CA VAL A 354 3.48 27.39 8.43
C VAL A 354 2.95 25.99 8.69
N VAL A 355 3.51 24.99 8.01
CA VAL A 355 3.12 23.59 8.15
C VAL A 355 4.36 22.74 8.35
N ILE A 356 4.39 21.97 9.42
CA ILE A 356 5.56 21.17 9.84
C ILE A 356 5.12 19.73 10.03
N ALA A 357 5.94 18.79 9.56
CA ALA A 357 5.79 17.36 9.80
C ALA A 357 6.78 16.90 10.87
N VAL A 358 6.29 16.15 11.85
CA VAL A 358 7.11 15.60 12.94
C VAL A 358 6.82 14.12 13.12
N SER A 359 7.87 13.34 13.41
CA SER A 359 7.69 11.95 13.81
C SER A 359 7.19 11.84 15.25
N GLU A 360 6.32 10.86 15.52
CA GLU A 360 5.93 10.51 16.89
C GLU A 360 7.14 10.10 17.76
N GLY A 361 8.18 9.56 17.12
CA GLY A 361 9.39 9.01 17.74
C GLY A 361 10.52 10.00 17.95
N LEU A 362 10.31 11.31 17.86
CA LEU A 362 11.36 12.31 18.10
C LEU A 362 11.97 12.16 19.49
N LYS A 363 13.31 12.09 19.55
CA LYS A 363 14.08 11.95 20.80
C LYS A 363 14.87 13.21 21.11
N LEU A 364 14.80 13.64 22.34
CA LEU A 364 15.60 14.75 22.89
C LEU A 364 17.03 14.27 23.19
N ALA A 365 17.94 15.22 23.46
CA ALA A 365 19.33 14.92 23.78
C ALA A 365 19.51 14.08 25.08
N ASP A 366 18.54 14.14 25.99
CA ASP A 366 18.53 13.35 27.22
C ASP A 366 17.87 11.95 27.04
N GLY A 367 17.43 11.60 25.82
CA GLY A 367 16.84 10.33 25.47
C GLY A 367 15.33 10.24 25.67
N ARG A 368 14.68 11.25 26.26
CA ARG A 368 13.20 11.30 26.35
C ARG A 368 12.58 11.53 24.97
N TYR A 369 11.35 11.07 24.81
CA TYR A 369 10.57 11.39 23.61
C TYR A 369 10.00 12.81 23.69
N ALA A 370 9.86 13.49 22.55
CA ALA A 370 9.32 14.86 22.50
C ALA A 370 7.85 14.94 22.99
N CYS A 371 7.06 13.87 22.88
CA CYS A 371 5.73 13.82 23.47
C CYS A 371 5.74 13.98 25.00
N GLU A 372 6.84 13.65 25.68
CA GLU A 372 6.98 13.81 27.14
C GLU A 372 7.19 15.27 27.59
N LEU A 373 7.32 16.21 26.65
CA LEU A 373 7.26 17.64 26.94
C LEU A 373 5.83 18.12 27.27
N GLY A 374 4.82 17.30 27.02
CA GLY A 374 3.42 17.51 27.38
C GLY A 374 2.93 16.50 28.42
N ASP A 375 1.62 16.31 28.46
CA ASP A 375 0.96 15.34 29.36
C ASP A 375 0.94 13.94 28.73
N ALA A 376 2.11 13.36 28.48
CA ALA A 376 2.22 12.05 27.84
C ALA A 376 1.74 10.91 28.72
N SER A 377 1.12 9.89 28.10
CA SER A 377 0.67 8.67 28.77
C SER A 377 1.83 7.67 28.94
N ASP A 378 2.01 7.11 30.14
CA ASP A 378 2.98 6.02 30.41
C ASP A 378 2.48 4.63 29.99
N LYS A 379 1.47 4.55 29.13
CA LYS A 379 0.94 3.28 28.62
C LYS A 379 1.94 2.58 27.72
N VAL A 380 2.07 1.28 27.91
CA VAL A 380 2.85 0.39 27.05
C VAL A 380 1.93 -0.55 26.27
N ASP A 381 2.37 -0.94 25.05
CA ASP A 381 1.65 -1.93 24.25
C ASP A 381 1.99 -3.37 24.69
N ALA A 382 1.36 -4.37 24.04
CA ALA A 382 1.57 -5.78 24.36
C ALA A 382 3.01 -6.29 24.10
N PHE A 383 3.83 -5.55 23.35
CA PHE A 383 5.25 -5.83 23.15
C PHE A 383 6.18 -5.12 24.14
N GLY A 384 5.60 -4.37 25.09
CA GLY A 384 6.35 -3.58 26.08
C GLY A 384 6.86 -2.23 25.56
N HIS A 385 6.39 -1.79 24.39
CA HIS A 385 6.75 -0.49 23.84
C HIS A 385 5.88 0.62 24.41
N LYS A 386 6.50 1.75 24.78
CA LYS A 386 5.76 2.95 25.20
C LYS A 386 4.84 3.41 24.06
N GLN A 387 3.57 3.69 24.38
CA GLN A 387 2.64 4.25 23.39
C GLN A 387 3.02 5.70 23.14
N LEU A 388 3.51 6.00 21.92
CA LEU A 388 3.88 7.35 21.50
C LEU A 388 2.66 8.01 20.88
N SER A 389 2.30 9.19 21.38
CA SER A 389 1.29 10.10 20.81
C SER A 389 1.35 11.43 21.54
N GLY A 390 0.94 12.52 20.86
CA GLY A 390 0.89 13.84 21.45
C GLY A 390 2.13 14.71 21.26
N THR A 391 3.10 14.28 20.45
CA THR A 391 4.27 15.09 20.06
C THR A 391 3.82 16.40 19.41
N ALA A 392 2.90 16.36 18.43
CA ALA A 392 2.39 17.57 17.80
C ALA A 392 1.66 18.48 18.80
N SER A 393 0.89 17.91 19.71
CA SER A 393 0.16 18.67 20.75
C SER A 393 1.11 19.36 21.72
N ALA A 394 2.16 18.66 22.16
CA ALA A 394 3.21 19.23 23.03
C ALA A 394 3.95 20.38 22.36
N LEU A 395 4.39 20.17 21.11
CA LEU A 395 5.09 21.19 20.33
C LEU A 395 4.19 22.38 20.00
N CYS A 396 2.91 22.17 19.69
CA CYS A 396 1.95 23.25 19.46
C CYS A 396 1.81 24.18 20.68
N LYS A 397 1.81 23.63 21.90
CA LYS A 397 1.77 24.42 23.13
C LYS A 397 3.01 25.31 23.25
N LEU A 398 4.20 24.74 23.09
CA LEU A 398 5.46 25.50 23.15
C LEU A 398 5.54 26.60 22.08
N VAL A 399 5.10 26.29 20.86
CA VAL A 399 5.05 27.25 19.74
C VAL A 399 4.05 28.37 20.03
N ALA A 400 2.86 28.07 20.56
CA ALA A 400 1.87 29.08 20.93
C ALA A 400 2.40 30.02 22.01
N ASP A 401 3.07 29.49 23.03
CA ASP A 401 3.66 30.26 24.12
C ASP A 401 4.79 31.18 23.59
N ARG A 402 5.63 30.68 22.66
CA ARG A 402 6.76 31.43 22.08
C ARG A 402 6.32 32.52 21.11
N THR A 403 5.34 32.24 20.24
CA THR A 403 5.01 33.11 19.09
C THR A 403 3.72 33.91 19.28
N GLY A 404 2.84 33.47 20.17
CA GLY A 404 1.47 33.98 20.29
C GLY A 404 0.62 33.75 19.02
N CYS A 405 1.01 32.83 18.15
CA CYS A 405 0.26 32.41 16.98
C CYS A 405 -0.77 31.34 17.34
N LYS A 406 -1.81 31.23 16.50
CA LYS A 406 -2.72 30.08 16.57
C LYS A 406 -1.97 28.83 16.09
N THR A 407 -2.03 27.76 16.88
CA THR A 407 -1.46 26.47 16.53
C THR A 407 -2.54 25.42 16.30
N ARG A 408 -2.25 24.39 15.50
CA ARG A 408 -3.13 23.26 15.25
C ARG A 408 -2.29 21.98 15.17
N ALA A 409 -2.53 21.06 16.07
CA ALA A 409 -1.97 19.71 16.02
C ALA A 409 -2.87 18.81 15.15
N ILE A 410 -2.27 18.02 14.28
CA ILE A 410 -2.94 16.99 13.46
C ILE A 410 -2.18 15.69 13.68
N GLU A 411 -2.83 14.68 14.25
CA GLU A 411 -2.27 13.34 14.40
C GLU A 411 -2.84 12.44 13.30
N PHE A 412 -1.99 11.92 12.41
CA PHE A 412 -2.45 11.02 11.33
C PHE A 412 -2.84 9.65 11.85
N SER A 413 -2.22 9.20 12.95
CA SER A 413 -2.57 7.98 13.67
C SER A 413 -2.87 6.81 12.70
N THR A 414 -3.92 6.02 12.95
CA THR A 414 -4.28 4.85 12.15
C THR A 414 -4.75 5.16 10.73
N MET A 415 -5.15 6.40 10.44
CA MET A 415 -5.63 6.79 9.09
C MET A 415 -4.57 6.55 8.02
N GLN A 416 -3.30 6.86 8.29
CA GLN A 416 -2.20 6.72 7.33
C GLN A 416 -1.93 5.26 6.90
N ARG A 417 -2.38 4.26 7.66
CA ARG A 417 -2.22 2.84 7.32
C ARG A 417 -3.50 2.17 6.81
N ALA A 418 -4.64 2.85 6.87
CA ALA A 418 -5.95 2.30 6.52
C ALA A 418 -6.57 2.91 5.26
N ALA A 419 -5.91 3.91 4.64
CA ALA A 419 -6.48 4.72 3.57
C ALA A 419 -6.37 4.05 2.18
N THR A 420 -7.13 2.98 1.94
CA THR A 420 -7.14 2.29 0.63
C THR A 420 -7.70 3.13 -0.52
N HIS A 421 -8.45 4.21 -0.22
CA HIS A 421 -9.00 5.12 -1.22
C HIS A 421 -7.94 5.98 -1.93
N VAL A 422 -6.73 6.07 -1.38
CA VAL A 422 -5.55 6.72 -2.00
C VAL A 422 -4.35 5.76 -2.06
N ALA A 423 -4.56 4.44 -1.96
CA ALA A 423 -3.46 3.49 -2.02
C ALA A 423 -2.69 3.59 -3.34
N SER A 424 -1.40 3.29 -3.30
CA SER A 424 -0.54 3.25 -4.48
C SER A 424 -0.76 1.95 -5.25
N LEU A 425 -1.00 2.03 -6.57
CA LEU A 425 -1.08 0.85 -7.43
C LEU A 425 0.25 0.09 -7.45
N THR A 426 1.38 0.81 -7.49
CA THR A 426 2.72 0.20 -7.39
C THR A 426 2.83 -0.69 -6.15
N ASP A 427 2.48 -0.16 -4.98
CA ASP A 427 2.55 -0.88 -3.70
C ASP A 427 1.59 -2.09 -3.65
N ILE A 428 0.36 -1.93 -4.20
CA ILE A 428 -0.62 -3.03 -4.28
C ILE A 428 -0.11 -4.18 -5.14
N ASP A 429 0.43 -3.88 -6.33
CA ASP A 429 0.89 -4.89 -7.28
C ASP A 429 2.18 -5.56 -6.80
N GLU A 430 3.07 -4.81 -6.16
CA GLU A 430 4.29 -5.35 -5.54
C GLU A 430 3.96 -6.23 -4.33
N ALA A 431 3.01 -5.85 -3.49
CA ALA A 431 2.52 -6.67 -2.38
C ALA A 431 1.91 -8.00 -2.87
N PHE A 432 1.09 -7.95 -3.93
CA PHE A 432 0.53 -9.15 -4.56
C PHE A 432 1.62 -10.06 -5.11
N THR A 433 2.58 -9.47 -5.82
CA THR A 433 3.69 -10.22 -6.43
C THR A 433 4.58 -10.84 -5.35
N ALA A 434 4.85 -10.14 -4.25
CA ALA A 434 5.63 -10.67 -3.13
C ALA A 434 4.97 -11.92 -2.52
N GLY A 435 3.65 -11.89 -2.29
CA GLY A 435 2.92 -13.06 -1.81
C GLY A 435 2.99 -14.23 -2.78
N LYS A 436 2.81 -13.97 -4.07
CA LYS A 436 2.91 -14.99 -5.13
C LYS A 436 4.31 -15.59 -5.21
N MET A 437 5.36 -14.77 -5.13
CA MET A 437 6.75 -15.23 -5.16
C MET A 437 7.11 -16.09 -3.93
N ALA A 438 6.55 -15.79 -2.75
CA ALA A 438 6.71 -16.65 -1.57
C ALA A 438 6.14 -18.05 -1.82
N ALA A 439 4.95 -18.14 -2.42
CA ALA A 439 4.35 -19.42 -2.77
C ALA A 439 5.16 -20.17 -3.86
N GLU A 440 5.67 -19.46 -4.86
CA GLU A 440 6.53 -20.05 -5.90
C GLU A 440 7.86 -20.56 -5.33
N ALA A 441 8.46 -19.88 -4.34
CA ALA A 441 9.67 -20.31 -3.66
C ALA A 441 9.41 -21.59 -2.83
N ALA A 442 8.34 -21.62 -2.05
CA ALA A 442 7.96 -22.81 -1.30
C ALA A 442 7.67 -24.01 -2.23
N ALA A 443 7.05 -23.80 -3.41
CA ALA A 443 6.85 -24.85 -4.41
C ALA A 443 8.16 -25.39 -5.02
N GLN A 444 9.28 -24.72 -4.77
CA GLN A 444 10.64 -25.19 -5.11
C GLN A 444 11.31 -25.89 -3.90
N GLY A 445 10.60 -26.04 -2.78
CA GLY A 445 11.10 -26.67 -1.56
C GLY A 445 11.91 -25.73 -0.67
N GLU A 446 11.77 -24.41 -0.84
CA GLU A 446 12.51 -23.41 -0.08
C GLU A 446 11.80 -23.09 1.23
N THR A 447 12.56 -22.86 2.28
CA THR A 447 12.09 -22.58 3.64
C THR A 447 13.06 -21.70 4.40
N GLY A 448 12.60 -20.99 5.43
CA GLY A 448 13.44 -20.12 6.25
C GLY A 448 13.92 -18.86 5.50
N GLU A 449 13.16 -18.41 4.51
CA GLU A 449 13.48 -17.24 3.70
C GLU A 449 12.33 -16.22 3.70
N MET A 450 12.64 -14.96 3.41
CA MET A 450 11.69 -13.89 3.15
C MET A 450 11.85 -13.39 1.72
N VAL A 451 10.75 -13.06 1.06
CA VAL A 451 10.79 -12.34 -0.21
C VAL A 451 11.32 -10.93 0.01
N ILE A 452 12.25 -10.49 -0.83
CA ILE A 452 12.82 -9.15 -0.81
C ILE A 452 12.70 -8.48 -2.17
N PHE A 453 12.72 -7.16 -2.16
CA PHE A 453 12.68 -6.30 -3.34
C PHE A 453 14.08 -5.74 -3.62
N LYS A 454 14.50 -5.82 -4.88
CA LYS A 454 15.77 -5.25 -5.36
C LYS A 454 15.48 -4.25 -6.45
N ARG A 455 15.77 -2.99 -6.21
CA ARG A 455 15.70 -1.96 -7.24
C ARG A 455 16.85 -2.16 -8.22
N VAL A 456 16.53 -2.31 -9.49
CA VAL A 456 17.49 -2.68 -10.53
C VAL A 456 17.65 -1.64 -11.64
N ASN A 457 16.83 -0.57 -11.61
CA ASN A 457 16.96 0.53 -12.55
C ASN A 457 18.08 1.51 -12.13
N THR A 458 18.72 2.12 -13.11
CA THR A 458 19.56 3.30 -12.91
C THR A 458 18.70 4.56 -12.81
N GLU A 459 19.30 5.71 -12.43
CA GLU A 459 18.57 6.99 -12.38
C GLU A 459 17.95 7.42 -13.71
N ALA A 460 18.53 6.98 -14.83
CA ALA A 460 18.08 7.32 -16.19
C ALA A 460 16.98 6.39 -16.71
N GLU A 461 16.69 5.29 -16.01
CA GLU A 461 15.73 4.27 -16.43
C GLU A 461 14.43 4.38 -15.65
N PRO A 462 13.28 3.95 -16.23
CA PRO A 462 12.05 3.82 -15.47
C PRO A 462 12.23 2.90 -14.25
N TYR A 463 11.53 3.21 -13.16
CA TYR A 463 11.53 2.40 -11.95
C TYR A 463 11.22 0.93 -12.26
N ARG A 464 12.03 0.03 -11.70
CA ARG A 464 11.88 -1.41 -11.82
C ARG A 464 12.40 -2.14 -10.60
N ILE A 465 11.61 -3.09 -10.12
CA ILE A 465 11.95 -4.01 -9.03
C ILE A 465 12.12 -5.42 -9.60
N GLU A 466 13.12 -6.11 -9.09
CA GLU A 466 13.23 -7.57 -9.16
C GLU A 466 12.94 -8.17 -7.78
N PHE A 467 12.11 -9.20 -7.77
CA PHE A 467 11.82 -9.96 -6.55
C PHE A 467 12.88 -11.03 -6.38
N SER A 468 13.33 -11.19 -5.17
CA SER A 468 14.29 -12.20 -4.76
C SER A 468 13.88 -12.72 -3.39
N LYS A 469 14.67 -13.55 -2.79
CA LYS A 469 14.48 -14.10 -1.45
C LYS A 469 15.79 -14.00 -0.70
N PHE A 470 15.69 -13.98 0.60
CA PHE A 470 16.85 -13.84 1.47
C PHE A 470 16.66 -14.59 2.77
N ASP A 471 17.76 -15.10 3.32
CA ASP A 471 17.80 -15.85 4.57
C ASP A 471 17.18 -15.03 5.71
N ILE A 472 16.16 -15.59 6.35
CA ILE A 472 15.38 -14.96 7.40
C ILE A 472 16.25 -14.54 8.61
N HIS A 473 17.36 -15.25 8.87
CA HIS A 473 18.27 -14.96 9.98
C HIS A 473 18.97 -13.62 9.88
N GLN A 474 19.10 -13.10 8.67
CA GLN A 474 19.73 -11.80 8.42
C GLN A 474 18.73 -10.64 8.40
N ILE A 475 17.44 -10.94 8.47
CA ILE A 475 16.34 -9.97 8.42
C ILE A 475 15.76 -9.74 9.82
N ALA A 476 15.51 -10.81 10.55
CA ALA A 476 14.93 -10.75 11.88
C ALA A 476 15.75 -9.85 12.83
N ASN A 477 15.06 -8.98 13.57
CA ASN A 477 15.64 -8.05 14.56
C ASN A 477 16.54 -6.93 13.99
N GLY A 478 16.56 -6.70 12.66
CA GLY A 478 17.22 -5.56 12.04
C GLY A 478 16.28 -4.36 11.89
N VAL A 479 16.83 -3.14 11.86
CA VAL A 479 16.08 -1.90 11.57
C VAL A 479 16.81 -1.11 10.48
N LYS A 480 16.10 -0.75 9.41
CA LYS A 480 16.57 0.10 8.33
C LYS A 480 16.08 1.53 8.53
N ASN A 481 16.99 2.44 8.85
CA ASN A 481 16.71 3.86 9.03
C ASN A 481 16.78 4.63 7.70
N VAL A 482 16.21 5.86 7.69
CA VAL A 482 16.46 6.82 6.61
C VAL A 482 17.96 7.14 6.59
N PRO A 483 18.63 7.03 5.41
CA PRO A 483 20.06 7.34 5.31
C PRO A 483 20.37 8.75 5.80
N GLN A 484 21.44 8.89 6.59
CA GLN A 484 21.81 10.17 7.19
C GLN A 484 22.14 11.25 6.14
N GLU A 485 22.66 10.83 4.98
CA GLU A 485 22.96 11.68 3.82
C GLU A 485 21.72 12.18 3.08
N TRP A 486 20.55 11.59 3.36
CA TRP A 486 19.26 12.05 2.80
C TRP A 486 18.56 13.08 3.69
N ILE A 487 19.08 13.33 4.87
CA ILE A 487 18.63 14.37 5.79
C ILE A 487 19.58 15.57 5.62
N ASN A 488 19.04 16.78 5.48
CA ASN A 488 19.86 17.98 5.33
C ASN A 488 20.76 18.22 6.57
N GLU A 489 21.76 19.10 6.45
CA GLU A 489 22.72 19.40 7.52
C GLU A 489 22.03 19.94 8.78
N ASP A 490 20.96 20.72 8.60
CA ASP A 490 20.18 21.27 9.71
C ASP A 490 19.30 20.25 10.44
N GLY A 491 19.07 19.08 9.84
CA GLY A 491 18.28 17.99 10.42
C GLY A 491 16.77 18.26 10.40
N ASP A 492 16.30 19.11 9.50
CA ASP A 492 14.92 19.62 9.48
C ASP A 492 14.26 19.60 8.09
N ASP A 493 14.89 18.91 7.11
CA ASP A 493 14.34 18.66 5.77
C ASP A 493 15.06 17.47 5.10
N LEU A 494 14.53 17.00 3.96
CA LEU A 494 15.07 15.91 3.16
C LEU A 494 15.76 16.43 1.89
N THR A 495 16.76 15.66 1.42
CA THR A 495 17.40 15.90 0.12
C THR A 495 16.57 15.32 -1.02
N GLU A 496 16.90 15.70 -2.26
CA GLU A 496 16.26 15.16 -3.46
C GLU A 496 16.45 13.64 -3.63
N ASP A 497 17.45 13.03 -2.99
CA ASP A 497 17.68 11.60 -3.09
C ASP A 497 16.56 10.79 -2.41
N TYR A 498 16.02 11.28 -1.29
CA TYR A 498 14.82 10.69 -0.71
C TYR A 498 13.63 10.82 -1.68
N VAL A 499 13.42 11.98 -2.29
CA VAL A 499 12.32 12.20 -3.23
C VAL A 499 12.42 11.27 -4.43
N LYS A 500 13.62 11.12 -5.01
CA LYS A 500 13.88 10.16 -6.10
C LYS A 500 13.60 8.72 -5.71
N TYR A 501 13.98 8.32 -4.49
CA TYR A 501 13.70 7.00 -3.95
C TYR A 501 12.21 6.74 -3.79
N ALA A 502 11.48 7.65 -3.14
CA ALA A 502 10.10 7.41 -2.72
C ALA A 502 9.05 7.74 -3.80
N ARG A 503 9.33 8.66 -4.74
CA ARG A 503 8.38 9.10 -5.76
C ARG A 503 7.81 7.96 -6.62
N PRO A 504 8.58 6.97 -7.08
CA PRO A 504 8.04 5.84 -7.84
C PRO A 504 7.08 4.96 -7.03
N LEU A 505 7.28 4.86 -5.71
CA LEU A 505 6.50 3.98 -4.83
C LEU A 505 5.06 4.46 -4.59
N ILE A 506 4.78 5.74 -4.87
CA ILE A 506 3.46 6.34 -4.67
C ILE A 506 2.63 6.45 -5.96
N GLN A 507 3.02 5.75 -7.03
CA GLN A 507 2.42 5.92 -8.36
C GLN A 507 1.19 5.03 -8.58
N GLY A 508 0.29 5.54 -9.43
CA GLY A 508 -0.92 4.84 -9.88
C GLY A 508 -2.01 4.72 -8.82
N GLU A 509 -3.23 4.45 -9.26
CA GLU A 509 -4.42 4.32 -8.42
C GLU A 509 -5.13 2.99 -8.72
N LEU A 510 -5.53 2.30 -7.66
CA LEU A 510 -6.48 1.20 -7.72
C LEU A 510 -7.74 1.61 -6.96
N LEU A 511 -8.70 2.20 -7.66
CA LEU A 511 -9.92 2.74 -7.04
C LEU A 511 -10.71 1.64 -6.33
N PRO A 512 -11.24 1.92 -5.12
CA PRO A 512 -12.20 1.04 -4.47
C PRO A 512 -13.46 0.81 -5.32
N PHE A 513 -14.14 -0.31 -5.09
CA PHE A 513 -15.50 -0.48 -5.60
C PHE A 513 -16.46 0.36 -4.74
N TRP A 514 -17.07 1.36 -5.36
CA TRP A 514 -18.00 2.26 -4.66
C TRP A 514 -19.42 1.71 -4.71
N VAL A 515 -20.03 1.63 -3.54
CA VAL A 515 -21.44 1.25 -3.38
C VAL A 515 -22.11 2.24 -2.43
N ASP A 516 -23.19 2.83 -2.85
CA ASP A 516 -23.91 3.87 -2.08
C ASP A 516 -23.00 5.00 -1.55
N GLY A 517 -22.02 5.41 -2.36
CA GLY A 517 -21.12 6.51 -2.06
C GLY A 517 -19.97 6.16 -1.10
N THR A 518 -19.82 4.90 -0.68
CA THR A 518 -18.74 4.42 0.20
C THR A 518 -17.96 3.26 -0.42
N PRO A 519 -16.67 3.06 -0.07
CA PRO A 519 -15.91 1.90 -0.53
C PRO A 519 -16.52 0.58 -0.02
N ARG A 520 -16.68 -0.39 -0.92
CA ARG A 520 -17.05 -1.75 -0.56
C ARG A 520 -15.80 -2.54 -0.22
N HIS A 521 -15.85 -3.27 0.90
CA HIS A 521 -14.78 -4.14 1.37
C HIS A 521 -15.23 -5.60 1.43
N LEU A 522 -14.27 -6.53 1.32
CA LEU A 522 -14.50 -7.92 1.64
C LEU A 522 -14.54 -8.07 3.17
N VAL A 523 -15.56 -8.75 3.67
CA VAL A 523 -15.75 -8.94 5.11
C VAL A 523 -15.78 -10.43 5.41
N MET A 524 -14.99 -10.87 6.39
CA MET A 524 -15.00 -12.21 6.91
C MET A 524 -16.09 -12.34 7.98
N GLU A 525 -16.97 -13.32 7.82
CA GLU A 525 -18.07 -13.50 8.77
C GLU A 525 -17.59 -14.07 10.10
N GLU A 526 -16.60 -14.95 10.06
CA GLU A 526 -15.97 -15.59 11.20
C GLU A 526 -15.34 -14.58 12.18
N LEU A 527 -14.86 -13.42 11.70
CA LEU A 527 -14.33 -12.37 12.57
C LEU A 527 -15.40 -11.63 13.38
N LYS A 528 -16.67 -11.78 13.04
CA LYS A 528 -17.76 -11.12 13.79
C LYS A 528 -18.17 -11.88 15.05
N GLU A 529 -17.71 -13.14 15.17
CA GLU A 529 -18.06 -14.03 16.27
C GLU A 529 -17.06 -14.01 17.45
N PHE A 530 -16.00 -13.17 17.34
CA PHE A 530 -14.93 -13.07 18.33
C PHE A 530 -14.89 -11.72 19.06
#